data_1a399dfff533bc50d58ffdee2ba89446
#
_entry.id   1a399dfff533bc50d58ffdee2ba89446
#
_cell.length_a   1.000
_cell.length_b   1.000
_cell.length_c   1.000
_cell.angle_alpha   90.00
_cell.angle_beta   90.00
_cell.angle_gamma   90.00
#
_symmetry.space_group_name_H-M   'P 1'
#
loop_
_entity.id
_entity.type
_entity.pdbx_description
1 polymer ?
#
loop_
_entity_poly.entity_id
_entity_poly.type
_entity_poly.pdbx_seq_one_letter_code
_entity_poly.pdbx_strand_id
1 'polypeptide(L)'
;MPEVAMFINLCKFSGLNPWLKEAYCIKYGNEPATMVVGKEAFLKRAEVNPYFDGSEAGIIVLDNDTGEILYRKGTVKLPGEEIIGGYAEVWRKDRSHSIRSEVSFDEYAGRKKDGSLNSQWGKKPATMIRKVALVQALREAFPTLLGGMYTAEEQGKDEPEEFVAVMPEQPAEVSTTPTDPERIETREPVQQPAFVQREQPVQEDIGAALFGA
;
A
#
# COMPACT_ATOMS: atom_id res chain seq x y z
N MET A 1 -26.52 -6.52 13.83
CA MET A 1 -26.41 -6.57 12.36
C MET A 1 -25.49 -7.72 12.01
N PRO A 2 -25.94 -8.77 11.33
CA PRO A 2 -25.14 -9.97 11.07
C PRO A 2 -23.93 -9.69 10.17
N GLU A 3 -24.04 -8.77 9.20
CA GLU A 3 -22.97 -8.42 8.27
C GLU A 3 -21.75 -7.80 8.97
N VAL A 4 -21.96 -6.91 9.95
CA VAL A 4 -20.87 -6.30 10.72
C VAL A 4 -20.16 -7.33 11.59
N ALA A 5 -20.93 -8.23 12.22
CA ALA A 5 -20.36 -9.31 13.03
C ALA A 5 -19.52 -10.26 12.15
N MET A 6 -20.01 -10.59 10.96
CA MET A 6 -19.29 -11.39 9.98
C MET A 6 -17.99 -10.70 9.53
N PHE A 7 -18.03 -9.39 9.24
CA PHE A 7 -16.84 -8.60 8.87
C PHE A 7 -15.79 -8.59 9.98
N ILE A 8 -16.22 -8.35 11.24
CA ILE A 8 -15.30 -8.37 12.39
C ILE A 8 -14.65 -9.75 12.55
N ASN A 9 -15.42 -10.83 12.42
CA ASN A 9 -14.89 -12.18 12.51
C ASN A 9 -13.93 -12.50 11.37
N LEU A 10 -14.24 -12.08 10.14
CA LEU A 10 -13.34 -12.22 9.00
C LEU A 10 -12.01 -11.48 9.24
N CYS A 11 -12.07 -10.23 9.71
CA CYS A 11 -10.88 -9.45 10.01
C CYS A 11 -10.03 -10.12 11.10
N LYS A 12 -10.66 -10.62 12.17
CA LYS A 12 -9.95 -11.33 13.24
C LYS A 12 -9.30 -12.62 12.74
N PHE A 13 -10.04 -13.43 11.99
CA PHE A 13 -9.54 -14.69 11.46
C PHE A 13 -8.42 -14.49 10.44
N SER A 14 -8.58 -13.49 9.58
CA SER A 14 -7.60 -13.18 8.54
C SER A 14 -6.46 -12.26 9.02
N GLY A 15 -6.46 -11.79 10.26
CA GLY A 15 -5.47 -10.84 10.77
C GLY A 15 -5.42 -9.52 10.01
N LEU A 16 -6.59 -9.04 9.54
CA LEU A 16 -6.74 -7.77 8.82
C LEU A 16 -7.17 -6.68 9.79
N ASN A 17 -6.56 -5.50 9.66
CA ASN A 17 -6.91 -4.35 10.47
C ASN A 17 -7.68 -3.29 9.64
N PRO A 18 -9.01 -3.13 9.83
CA PRO A 18 -9.78 -2.13 9.11
C PRO A 18 -9.33 -0.68 9.36
N TRP A 19 -8.78 -0.39 10.53
CA TRP A 19 -8.27 0.93 10.88
C TRP A 19 -7.03 1.32 10.09
N LEU A 20 -6.28 0.33 9.57
CA LEU A 20 -5.15 0.51 8.68
C LEU A 20 -5.56 0.40 7.19
N LYS A 21 -6.86 0.47 6.91
CA LYS A 21 -7.40 0.34 5.55
C LYS A 21 -7.05 -1.01 4.87
N GLU A 22 -6.84 -2.05 5.68
CA GLU A 22 -6.53 -3.39 5.17
C GLU A 22 -7.79 -4.16 4.74
N ALA A 23 -8.96 -3.77 5.23
CA ALA A 23 -10.24 -4.36 4.83
C ALA A 23 -11.38 -3.35 4.93
N TYR A 24 -12.39 -3.53 4.07
CA TYR A 24 -13.60 -2.71 4.01
C TYR A 24 -14.83 -3.58 3.93
N CYS A 25 -15.92 -3.11 4.55
CA CYS A 25 -17.26 -3.67 4.40
C CYS A 25 -18.10 -2.65 3.62
N ILE A 26 -18.34 -2.95 2.35
CA ILE A 26 -19.03 -2.04 1.42
C ILE A 26 -20.46 -2.52 1.25
N LYS A 27 -21.43 -1.63 1.47
CA LYS A 27 -22.86 -1.90 1.29
C LYS A 27 -23.52 -0.78 0.49
N TYR A 28 -24.17 -1.14 -0.59
CA TYR A 28 -24.96 -0.22 -1.40
C TYR A 28 -26.45 -0.52 -1.26
N GLY A 29 -27.21 0.43 -0.73
CA GLY A 29 -28.66 0.30 -0.59
C GLY A 29 -29.08 -0.98 0.15
N ASN A 30 -29.89 -1.80 -0.49
CA ASN A 30 -30.39 -3.07 0.06
C ASN A 30 -29.58 -4.30 -0.37
N GLU A 31 -28.49 -4.13 -1.13
CA GLU A 31 -27.63 -5.25 -1.51
C GLU A 31 -26.91 -5.85 -0.28
N PRO A 32 -26.55 -7.13 -0.31
CA PRO A 32 -25.69 -7.72 0.69
C PRO A 32 -24.35 -6.97 0.79
N ALA A 33 -23.82 -6.84 2.00
CA ALA A 33 -22.52 -6.22 2.18
C ALA A 33 -21.41 -7.06 1.53
N THR A 34 -20.54 -6.40 0.78
CA THR A 34 -19.35 -7.00 0.16
C THR A 34 -18.12 -6.69 1.02
N MET A 35 -17.34 -7.72 1.31
CA MET A 35 -16.10 -7.58 2.07
C MET A 35 -14.94 -7.60 1.09
N VAL A 36 -14.16 -6.53 1.09
CA VAL A 36 -13.02 -6.34 0.21
C VAL A 36 -11.75 -6.03 0.99
N VAL A 37 -10.62 -6.36 0.38
CA VAL A 37 -9.31 -6.19 0.99
C VAL A 37 -8.58 -5.04 0.28
N GLY A 38 -8.00 -4.15 1.07
CA GLY A 38 -7.20 -3.05 0.56
C GLY A 38 -5.85 -3.52 0.02
N LYS A 39 -5.33 -2.81 -0.98
CA LYS A 39 -4.01 -3.07 -1.59
C LYS A 39 -2.90 -3.19 -0.54
N GLU A 40 -2.97 -2.39 0.52
CA GLU A 40 -1.95 -2.35 1.56
C GLU A 40 -1.80 -3.68 2.30
N ALA A 41 -2.90 -4.43 2.47
CA ALA A 41 -2.85 -5.75 3.09
C ALA A 41 -2.10 -6.79 2.23
N PHE A 42 -2.23 -6.70 0.90
CA PHE A 42 -1.49 -7.58 -0.02
C PHE A 42 0.01 -7.30 0.06
N LEU A 43 0.41 -6.03 -0.02
CA LEU A 43 1.82 -5.63 0.06
C LEU A 43 2.43 -6.01 1.40
N LYS A 44 1.76 -5.68 2.51
CA LYS A 44 2.22 -6.00 3.86
C LYS A 44 2.45 -7.50 4.06
N ARG A 45 1.55 -8.34 3.55
CA ARG A 45 1.70 -9.79 3.64
C ARG A 45 2.82 -10.33 2.75
N ALA A 46 2.96 -9.79 1.54
CA ALA A 46 4.05 -10.16 0.66
C ALA A 46 5.40 -9.77 1.29
N GLU A 47 5.50 -8.57 1.86
CA GLU A 47 6.74 -8.03 2.44
C GLU A 47 7.27 -8.85 3.62
N VAL A 48 6.38 -9.41 4.46
CA VAL A 48 6.81 -10.30 5.57
C VAL A 48 7.20 -11.71 5.10
N ASN A 49 6.93 -12.05 3.84
CA ASN A 49 7.32 -13.35 3.30
C ASN A 49 8.82 -13.35 2.95
N PRO A 50 9.63 -14.30 3.47
CA PRO A 50 11.08 -14.33 3.24
C PRO A 50 11.48 -14.49 1.77
N TYR A 51 10.59 -15.01 0.95
CA TYR A 51 10.82 -15.18 -0.49
C TYR A 51 10.46 -13.95 -1.33
N PHE A 52 9.84 -12.91 -0.76
CA PHE A 52 9.55 -11.69 -1.51
C PHE A 52 10.85 -10.95 -1.85
N ASP A 53 11.04 -10.59 -3.12
CA ASP A 53 12.23 -9.91 -3.64
C ASP A 53 11.87 -8.59 -4.35
N GLY A 54 10.70 -8.07 -4.08
CA GLY A 54 10.23 -6.80 -4.62
C GLY A 54 9.16 -6.94 -5.69
N SER A 55 8.64 -5.79 -6.09
CA SER A 55 7.63 -5.69 -7.15
C SER A 55 7.78 -4.40 -7.93
N GLU A 56 7.42 -4.45 -9.20
CA GLU A 56 7.26 -3.28 -10.06
C GLU A 56 5.86 -3.27 -10.64
N ALA A 57 5.28 -2.07 -10.82
CA ALA A 57 3.97 -1.95 -11.46
C ALA A 57 3.87 -0.63 -12.22
N GLY A 58 3.11 -0.66 -13.31
CA GLY A 58 2.92 0.48 -14.17
C GLY A 58 1.64 0.41 -14.98
N ILE A 59 1.56 1.27 -15.98
CA ILE A 59 0.46 1.33 -16.94
C ILE A 59 0.92 0.92 -18.32
N ILE A 60 -0.01 0.38 -19.10
CA ILE A 60 0.17 0.09 -20.51
C ILE A 60 -0.59 1.15 -21.28
N VAL A 61 0.08 1.83 -22.18
CA VAL A 61 -0.50 2.91 -22.97
C VAL A 61 -0.36 2.63 -24.46
N LEU A 62 -1.33 3.10 -25.23
CA LEU A 62 -1.28 3.20 -26.67
C LEU A 62 -0.86 4.63 -27.02
N ASP A 63 0.19 4.79 -27.78
CA ASP A 63 0.55 6.05 -28.40
C ASP A 63 -0.32 6.28 -29.64
N ASN A 64 -1.17 7.30 -29.60
CA ASN A 64 -2.12 7.56 -30.68
C ASN A 64 -1.47 8.11 -31.97
N ASP A 65 -0.25 8.64 -31.88
CA ASP A 65 0.48 9.17 -33.01
C ASP A 65 1.20 8.07 -33.80
N THR A 66 1.78 7.10 -33.06
CA THR A 66 2.56 6.01 -33.66
C THR A 66 1.81 4.68 -33.74
N GLY A 67 0.76 4.49 -32.92
CA GLY A 67 0.05 3.22 -32.77
C GLY A 67 0.84 2.18 -31.95
N GLU A 68 1.91 2.56 -31.29
CA GLU A 68 2.75 1.68 -30.49
C GLU A 68 2.18 1.47 -29.08
N ILE A 69 2.34 0.25 -28.55
CA ILE A 69 2.02 -0.08 -27.18
C ILE A 69 3.28 0.11 -26.32
N LEU A 70 3.18 0.96 -25.30
CA LEU A 70 4.29 1.33 -24.42
C LEU A 70 3.99 0.97 -22.97
N TYR A 71 5.02 0.53 -22.25
CA TYR A 71 4.96 0.22 -20.82
C TYR A 71 5.56 1.37 -20.03
N ARG A 72 4.74 2.04 -19.21
CA ARG A 72 5.13 3.16 -18.37
C ARG A 72 5.18 2.74 -16.91
N LYS A 73 6.37 2.78 -16.30
CA LYS A 73 6.52 2.51 -14.86
C LYS A 73 5.79 3.59 -14.04
N GLY A 74 5.03 3.16 -13.05
CA GLY A 74 4.22 4.07 -12.23
C GLY A 74 2.90 4.45 -12.88
N THR A 75 2.55 5.74 -12.84
CA THR A 75 1.23 6.25 -13.28
C THR A 75 1.33 7.43 -14.24
N VAL A 76 2.54 7.77 -14.71
CA VAL A 76 2.74 8.91 -15.60
C VAL A 76 2.33 8.54 -17.01
N LYS A 77 1.41 9.31 -17.56
CA LYS A 77 0.92 9.26 -18.95
C LYS A 77 1.29 10.55 -19.67
N LEU A 78 1.82 10.46 -20.88
CA LEU A 78 2.13 11.61 -21.69
C LEU A 78 0.91 12.08 -22.49
N PRO A 79 0.89 13.36 -22.95
CA PRO A 79 -0.09 13.82 -23.92
C PRO A 79 -0.04 12.97 -25.20
N GLY A 80 -1.19 12.65 -25.77
CA GLY A 80 -1.28 11.78 -26.94
C GLY A 80 -1.35 10.28 -26.65
N GLU A 81 -1.07 9.84 -25.41
CA GLU A 81 -1.19 8.44 -25.02
C GLU A 81 -2.59 8.12 -24.47
N GLU A 82 -3.06 6.90 -24.72
CA GLU A 82 -4.29 6.34 -24.13
C GLU A 82 -3.95 5.18 -23.22
N ILE A 83 -4.56 5.11 -22.03
CA ILE A 83 -4.37 3.99 -21.09
C ILE A 83 -5.23 2.82 -21.58
N ILE A 84 -4.58 1.73 -21.96
CA ILE A 84 -5.25 0.49 -22.40
C ILE A 84 -5.14 -0.64 -21.37
N GLY A 85 -4.25 -0.50 -20.37
CA GLY A 85 -4.08 -1.52 -19.34
C GLY A 85 -3.12 -1.13 -18.24
N GLY A 86 -2.86 -2.11 -17.37
CA GLY A 86 -1.83 -2.04 -16.34
C GLY A 86 -0.99 -3.30 -16.33
N TYR A 87 0.22 -3.20 -15.84
CA TYR A 87 1.09 -4.34 -15.62
C TYR A 87 1.71 -4.31 -14.24
N ALA A 88 2.05 -5.49 -13.76
CA ALA A 88 2.88 -5.64 -12.58
C ALA A 88 3.77 -6.86 -12.69
N GLU A 89 4.90 -6.79 -12.04
CA GLU A 89 5.90 -7.84 -11.99
C GLU A 89 6.36 -8.03 -10.54
N VAL A 90 6.41 -9.27 -10.09
CA VAL A 90 6.77 -9.65 -8.72
C VAL A 90 7.92 -10.64 -8.77
N TRP A 91 8.97 -10.36 -8.04
CA TRP A 91 10.14 -11.24 -7.92
C TRP A 91 10.11 -12.03 -6.61
N ARG A 92 10.57 -13.27 -6.71
CA ARG A 92 10.73 -14.17 -5.56
C ARG A 92 12.14 -14.74 -5.55
N LYS A 93 12.75 -14.77 -4.37
CA LYS A 93 14.12 -15.30 -4.14
C LYS A 93 14.24 -16.79 -4.42
N ASP A 94 13.15 -17.55 -4.35
CA ASP A 94 13.10 -18.99 -4.60
C ASP A 94 12.77 -19.36 -6.04
N ARG A 95 12.70 -18.38 -6.97
CA ARG A 95 12.40 -18.57 -8.39
C ARG A 95 13.38 -17.81 -9.27
N SER A 96 13.69 -18.37 -10.43
CA SER A 96 14.60 -17.77 -11.42
C SER A 96 13.92 -16.76 -12.35
N HIS A 97 12.60 -16.67 -12.32
CA HIS A 97 11.80 -15.77 -13.16
C HIS A 97 10.78 -15.01 -12.30
N SER A 98 10.45 -13.83 -12.75
CA SER A 98 9.38 -13.01 -12.17
C SER A 98 8.00 -13.58 -12.53
N ILE A 99 7.00 -13.23 -11.74
CA ILE A 99 5.60 -13.44 -12.05
C ILE A 99 5.07 -12.09 -12.56
N ARG A 100 4.58 -12.08 -13.80
CA ARG A 100 4.05 -10.88 -14.45
C ARG A 100 2.57 -11.03 -14.73
N SER A 101 1.78 -10.03 -14.38
CA SER A 101 0.36 -9.91 -14.70
C SER A 101 0.13 -8.64 -15.51
N GLU A 102 -0.65 -8.76 -16.57
CA GLU A 102 -1.11 -7.64 -17.40
C GLU A 102 -2.64 -7.67 -17.44
N VAL A 103 -3.26 -6.52 -17.21
CA VAL A 103 -4.70 -6.40 -17.07
C VAL A 103 -5.24 -5.34 -18.03
N SER A 104 -6.39 -5.63 -18.66
CA SER A 104 -7.07 -4.70 -19.55
C SER A 104 -7.79 -3.62 -18.77
N PHE A 105 -7.66 -2.37 -19.25
CA PHE A 105 -8.39 -1.25 -18.65
C PHE A 105 -9.91 -1.42 -18.76
N ASP A 106 -10.39 -1.86 -19.93
CA ASP A 106 -11.84 -1.99 -20.19
C ASP A 106 -12.49 -3.09 -19.35
N GLU A 107 -11.75 -4.13 -18.98
CA GLU A 107 -12.26 -5.23 -18.16
C GLU A 107 -12.52 -4.82 -16.71
N TYR A 108 -11.64 -3.97 -16.16
CA TYR A 108 -11.68 -3.59 -14.74
C TYR A 108 -12.27 -2.20 -14.49
N ALA A 109 -12.34 -1.34 -15.51
CA ALA A 109 -12.80 0.02 -15.33
C ALA A 109 -14.25 0.06 -14.85
N GLY A 110 -14.44 0.50 -13.61
CA GLY A 110 -15.76 0.67 -13.02
C GLY A 110 -16.58 1.68 -13.79
N ARG A 111 -17.78 1.28 -14.25
CA ARG A 111 -18.68 2.10 -15.06
C ARG A 111 -20.01 2.32 -14.35
N LYS A 112 -20.59 3.48 -14.57
CA LYS A 112 -21.94 3.82 -14.16
C LYS A 112 -22.97 3.17 -15.09
N LYS A 113 -24.25 3.28 -14.72
CA LYS A 113 -25.36 2.74 -15.54
C LYS A 113 -25.46 3.37 -16.95
N ASP A 114 -24.94 4.59 -17.12
CA ASP A 114 -24.88 5.31 -18.41
C ASP A 114 -23.66 4.94 -19.26
N GLY A 115 -22.82 4.01 -18.79
CA GLY A 115 -21.60 3.57 -19.47
C GLY A 115 -20.37 4.45 -19.21
N SER A 116 -20.52 5.63 -18.60
CA SER A 116 -19.38 6.49 -18.22
C SER A 116 -18.58 5.88 -17.06
N LEU A 117 -17.29 6.24 -16.98
CA LEU A 117 -16.46 5.84 -15.85
C LEU A 117 -17.04 6.38 -14.53
N ASN A 118 -16.95 5.58 -13.48
CA ASN A 118 -17.31 6.05 -12.15
C ASN A 118 -16.32 7.10 -11.62
N SER A 119 -16.59 7.66 -10.44
CA SER A 119 -15.80 8.75 -9.85
C SER A 119 -14.32 8.41 -9.72
N GLN A 120 -14.00 7.22 -9.23
CA GLN A 120 -12.62 6.78 -8.98
C GLN A 120 -11.85 6.59 -10.29
N TRP A 121 -12.42 5.83 -11.21
CA TRP A 121 -11.81 5.51 -12.49
C TRP A 121 -11.73 6.73 -13.42
N GLY A 122 -12.67 7.67 -13.32
CA GLY A 122 -12.62 8.92 -14.07
C GLY A 122 -11.55 9.89 -13.56
N LYS A 123 -11.36 9.96 -12.25
CA LYS A 123 -10.37 10.89 -11.65
C LYS A 123 -8.94 10.37 -11.67
N LYS A 124 -8.74 9.05 -11.47
CA LYS A 124 -7.41 8.43 -11.26
C LYS A 124 -7.26 7.10 -12.04
N PRO A 125 -7.50 7.09 -13.37
CA PRO A 125 -7.51 5.85 -14.15
C PRO A 125 -6.19 5.07 -14.07
N ALA A 126 -5.05 5.75 -14.19
CA ALA A 126 -3.72 5.16 -14.12
C ALA A 126 -3.45 4.49 -12.76
N THR A 127 -3.84 5.14 -11.67
CA THR A 127 -3.67 4.61 -10.31
C THR A 127 -4.52 3.36 -10.11
N MET A 128 -5.75 3.37 -10.62
CA MET A 128 -6.69 2.27 -10.44
C MET A 128 -6.23 1.01 -11.20
N ILE A 129 -5.91 1.13 -12.48
CA ILE A 129 -5.49 -0.02 -13.28
C ILE A 129 -4.13 -0.60 -12.82
N ARG A 130 -3.19 0.28 -12.44
CA ARG A 130 -1.91 -0.15 -11.85
C ARG A 130 -2.12 -0.92 -10.54
N LYS A 131 -3.08 -0.51 -9.70
CA LYS A 131 -3.43 -1.20 -8.45
C LYS A 131 -3.96 -2.60 -8.73
N VAL A 132 -4.85 -2.77 -9.68
CA VAL A 132 -5.41 -4.07 -10.07
C VAL A 132 -4.29 -5.00 -10.54
N ALA A 133 -3.43 -4.56 -11.45
CA ALA A 133 -2.30 -5.34 -11.94
C ALA A 133 -1.38 -5.81 -10.80
N LEU A 134 -1.03 -4.90 -9.87
CA LEU A 134 -0.16 -5.21 -8.75
C LEU A 134 -0.74 -6.28 -7.82
N VAL A 135 -2.03 -6.16 -7.48
CA VAL A 135 -2.70 -7.13 -6.60
C VAL A 135 -2.79 -8.50 -7.25
N GLN A 136 -3.08 -8.57 -8.54
CA GLN A 136 -3.11 -9.85 -9.26
C GLN A 136 -1.73 -10.51 -9.31
N ALA A 137 -0.69 -9.78 -9.67
CA ALA A 137 0.68 -10.30 -9.70
C ALA A 137 1.13 -10.80 -8.31
N LEU A 138 0.79 -10.08 -7.23
CA LEU A 138 1.09 -10.50 -5.87
C LEU A 138 0.34 -11.79 -5.49
N ARG A 139 -0.94 -11.93 -5.88
CA ARG A 139 -1.74 -13.12 -5.59
C ARG A 139 -1.25 -14.34 -6.36
N GLU A 140 -0.83 -14.17 -7.61
CA GLU A 140 -0.21 -15.23 -8.40
C GLU A 140 1.17 -15.61 -7.86
N ALA A 141 1.94 -14.65 -7.37
CA ALA A 141 3.23 -14.90 -6.76
C ALA A 141 3.12 -15.65 -5.42
N PHE A 142 2.09 -15.37 -4.63
CA PHE A 142 1.89 -15.91 -3.29
C PHE A 142 0.47 -16.49 -3.10
N PRO A 143 0.04 -17.49 -3.87
CA PRO A 143 -1.34 -17.96 -3.87
C PRO A 143 -1.78 -18.55 -2.52
N THR A 144 -0.89 -19.23 -1.81
CA THR A 144 -1.18 -19.79 -0.49
C THR A 144 -1.41 -18.70 0.56
N LEU A 145 -0.74 -17.56 0.42
CA LEU A 145 -0.78 -16.46 1.40
C LEU A 145 -1.91 -15.47 1.09
N LEU A 146 -2.18 -15.22 -0.19
CA LEU A 146 -3.07 -14.19 -0.69
C LEU A 146 -4.31 -14.73 -1.41
N GLY A 147 -4.41 -16.04 -1.55
CA GLY A 147 -5.59 -16.69 -2.14
C GLY A 147 -6.87 -16.36 -1.37
N GLY A 148 -7.95 -16.07 -2.12
CA GLY A 148 -9.23 -15.69 -1.51
C GLY A 148 -9.34 -14.23 -1.05
N MET A 149 -8.29 -13.45 -1.20
CA MET A 149 -8.32 -12.00 -0.98
C MET A 149 -8.58 -11.28 -2.31
N TYR A 150 -9.60 -10.43 -2.34
CA TYR A 150 -9.99 -9.66 -3.54
C TYR A 150 -10.19 -8.20 -3.18
N THR A 151 -9.80 -7.31 -4.09
CA THR A 151 -10.06 -5.88 -3.96
C THR A 151 -11.47 -5.51 -4.42
N ALA A 152 -11.89 -4.27 -4.16
CA ALA A 152 -13.19 -3.77 -4.58
C ALA A 152 -13.33 -3.80 -6.11
N GLU A 153 -12.29 -3.41 -6.84
CA GLU A 153 -12.26 -3.36 -8.30
C GLU A 153 -12.44 -4.74 -8.92
N GLU A 154 -11.79 -5.76 -8.36
CA GLU A 154 -11.93 -7.14 -8.82
C GLU A 154 -13.33 -7.71 -8.59
N GLN A 155 -14.09 -7.14 -7.65
CA GLN A 155 -15.48 -7.52 -7.37
C GLN A 155 -16.50 -6.58 -8.03
N GLY A 156 -16.04 -5.67 -8.91
CA GLY A 156 -16.90 -4.69 -9.58
C GLY A 156 -17.55 -3.69 -8.62
N LYS A 157 -16.92 -3.43 -7.50
CA LYS A 157 -17.37 -2.45 -6.49
C LYS A 157 -16.39 -1.27 -6.46
N ASP A 158 -16.87 -0.12 -6.00
CA ASP A 158 -16.03 1.03 -5.74
C ASP A 158 -15.48 0.98 -4.31
N GLU A 159 -14.19 1.28 -4.14
CA GLU A 159 -13.69 1.58 -2.80
C GLU A 159 -14.39 2.83 -2.26
N PRO A 160 -14.71 2.88 -0.96
CA PRO A 160 -15.23 4.10 -0.35
C PRO A 160 -14.24 5.26 -0.58
N GLU A 161 -14.75 6.43 -1.02
CA GLU A 161 -13.96 7.65 -1.02
C GLU A 161 -13.42 7.86 0.41
N GLU A 162 -12.13 8.19 0.52
CA GLU A 162 -11.37 8.26 1.77
C GLU A 162 -12.23 8.58 3.01
N PHE A 163 -12.47 7.57 3.82
CA PHE A 163 -12.87 7.81 5.19
C PHE A 163 -11.71 8.52 5.87
N VAL A 164 -11.82 9.82 6.07
CA VAL A 164 -11.01 10.51 7.07
C VAL A 164 -11.44 9.86 8.37
N ALA A 165 -10.65 8.93 8.88
CA ALA A 165 -10.84 8.43 10.23
C ALA A 165 -10.65 9.64 11.15
N VAL A 166 -11.75 10.26 11.54
CA VAL A 166 -11.77 11.14 12.70
C VAL A 166 -11.42 10.21 13.85
N MET A 167 -10.15 10.20 14.22
CA MET A 167 -9.74 9.58 15.47
C MET A 167 -10.62 10.22 16.54
N PRO A 168 -11.38 9.43 17.34
CA PRO A 168 -12.05 10.02 18.48
C PRO A 168 -10.96 10.70 19.30
N GLU A 169 -11.11 12.02 19.51
CA GLU A 169 -10.27 12.75 20.46
C GLU A 169 -10.27 11.91 21.74
N GLN A 170 -9.08 11.48 22.14
CA GLN A 170 -8.92 10.88 23.44
C GLN A 170 -9.47 11.91 24.44
N PRO A 171 -10.37 11.54 25.34
CA PRO A 171 -10.83 12.45 26.36
C PRO A 171 -9.58 13.00 27.05
N ALA A 172 -9.42 14.32 27.00
CA ALA A 172 -8.35 14.97 27.73
C ALA A 172 -8.45 14.49 29.18
N GLU A 173 -7.41 13.82 29.65
CA GLU A 173 -7.30 13.48 31.07
C GLU A 173 -7.44 14.80 31.84
N VAL A 174 -8.56 14.93 32.52
CA VAL A 174 -8.76 16.05 33.45
C VAL A 174 -7.76 15.84 34.58
N SER A 175 -6.63 16.49 34.46
CA SER A 175 -5.65 16.61 35.52
C SER A 175 -6.32 17.35 36.68
N THR A 176 -6.95 16.63 37.60
CA THR A 176 -7.30 17.13 38.89
C THR A 176 -6.04 17.24 39.71
N THR A 177 -5.44 18.43 39.71
CA THR A 177 -4.41 18.83 40.66
C THR A 177 -5.08 19.08 42.02
N PRO A 178 -4.74 18.37 43.08
CA PRO A 178 -5.02 18.83 44.41
C PRO A 178 -4.00 19.96 44.74
N THR A 179 -4.54 21.13 44.98
CA THR A 179 -3.80 22.28 45.55
C THR A 179 -3.48 21.95 46.98
N ASP A 180 -2.21 21.77 47.30
CA ASP A 180 -1.70 21.88 48.67
C ASP A 180 -0.47 22.80 48.67
N PRO A 181 -0.49 23.94 49.40
CA PRO A 181 0.62 24.86 49.47
C PRO A 181 1.51 24.49 50.67
N GLU A 182 2.74 24.19 50.41
CA GLU A 182 3.90 24.37 51.29
C GLU A 182 4.93 23.25 51.07
N ARG A 183 6.00 23.56 50.34
CA ARG A 183 7.38 23.41 50.81
C ARG A 183 8.39 23.72 49.72
N ILE A 184 9.06 24.84 49.89
CA ILE A 184 10.24 25.25 49.13
C ILE A 184 11.40 24.41 49.68
N GLU A 185 11.93 23.46 48.87
CA GLU A 185 13.27 22.94 49.06
C GLU A 185 14.07 23.10 47.77
N THR A 186 15.08 23.90 47.90
CA THR A 186 16.15 24.20 46.94
C THR A 186 16.83 22.91 46.48
N ARG A 187 16.82 22.59 45.20
CA ARG A 187 17.68 21.54 44.62
C ARG A 187 18.67 22.19 43.65
N GLU A 188 19.93 21.85 43.88
CA GLU A 188 21.11 22.20 43.08
C GLU A 188 21.04 21.70 41.64
N PRO A 189 21.76 22.35 40.71
CA PRO A 189 21.71 21.96 39.26
C PRO A 189 22.49 20.69 39.00
N VAL A 190 21.80 19.72 38.41
CA VAL A 190 22.39 18.47 37.92
C VAL A 190 23.18 18.73 36.65
N GLN A 191 24.46 18.43 36.68
CA GLN A 191 25.40 18.52 35.55
C GLN A 191 25.00 17.54 34.43
N GLN A 192 24.96 18.03 33.21
CA GLN A 192 24.78 17.22 32.01
C GLN A 192 26.05 16.38 31.75
N PRO A 193 25.94 15.11 31.37
CA PRO A 193 27.11 14.34 30.95
C PRO A 193 27.58 14.76 29.56
N ALA A 194 28.90 14.92 29.43
CA ALA A 194 29.60 15.30 28.22
C ALA A 194 29.41 14.29 27.06
N PHE A 195 29.19 14.81 25.89
CA PHE A 195 29.17 14.06 24.63
C PHE A 195 30.57 13.52 24.32
N VAL A 196 30.70 12.20 24.28
CA VAL A 196 31.90 11.52 23.80
C VAL A 196 31.91 11.52 22.28
N GLN A 197 32.81 12.27 21.67
CA GLN A 197 33.11 12.20 20.23
C GLN A 197 33.72 10.83 19.92
N ARG A 198 33.09 10.06 19.02
CA ARG A 198 33.70 8.87 18.43
C ARG A 198 34.72 9.30 17.38
N GLU A 199 35.95 8.92 17.57
CA GLU A 199 37.03 9.05 16.59
C GLU A 199 36.72 8.20 15.35
N GLN A 200 36.95 8.79 14.17
CA GLN A 200 36.86 8.11 12.88
C GLN A 200 38.08 7.21 12.69
N PRO A 201 37.94 6.01 12.09
CA PRO A 201 39.07 5.18 11.76
C PRO A 201 39.87 5.80 10.61
N VAL A 202 41.20 5.81 10.79
CA VAL A 202 42.21 6.23 9.83
C VAL A 202 42.17 5.30 8.61
N GLN A 203 42.04 5.87 7.42
CA GLN A 203 42.25 5.15 6.17
C GLN A 203 43.73 4.80 6.03
N GLU A 204 44.09 3.52 6.05
CA GLU A 204 45.37 3.03 5.59
C GLU A 204 45.46 3.07 4.06
N ASP A 205 46.44 3.78 3.58
CA ASP A 205 46.82 3.92 2.18
C ASP A 205 47.47 2.60 1.69
N ILE A 206 46.73 1.79 0.94
CA ILE A 206 47.25 0.61 0.24
C ILE A 206 47.53 0.93 -1.24
N GLY A 207 48.39 1.90 -1.44
CA GLY A 207 48.85 2.30 -2.76
C GLY A 207 50.37 2.18 -2.97
N ALA A 208 50.98 1.01 -2.76
CA ALA A 208 52.35 0.78 -3.24
C ALA A 208 52.79 -0.69 -3.11
N ALA A 209 52.21 -1.62 -3.84
CA ALA A 209 52.85 -2.95 -4.05
C ALA A 209 52.24 -3.73 -5.23
N LEU A 210 52.24 -3.14 -6.43
CA LEU A 210 51.93 -3.90 -7.65
C LEU A 210 52.55 -3.27 -8.91
N PHE A 211 53.86 -2.94 -8.85
CA PHE A 211 54.70 -2.81 -10.06
C PHE A 211 56.17 -3.10 -9.66
N GLY A 212 56.60 -4.30 -9.96
CA GLY A 212 58.00 -4.68 -9.79
C GLY A 212 58.27 -6.13 -10.20
N ALA A 213 58.78 -6.26 -11.44
CA ALA A 213 59.37 -7.45 -12.09
C ALA A 213 58.40 -8.43 -12.75
#